data_571c516580d0dfd668252f563e27a382
#
_entry.id   571c516580d0dfd668252f563e27a382
#
_cell.length_a   1.000
_cell.length_b   1.000
_cell.length_c   1.000
_cell.angle_alpha   90.00
_cell.angle_beta   90.00
_cell.angle_gamma   90.00
#
_symmetry.space_group_name_H-M   'P 1'
#
loop_
_entity.id
_entity.type
_entity.pdbx_description
1 polymer ?
#
loop_
_entity_poly.entity_id
_entity_poly.type
_entity_poly.pdbx_seq_one_letter_code
_entity_poly.pdbx_strand_id
1 'polypeptide(L)'
;MYQIDFNHPSSIYFVGIGGISMSGLAEILKDAGFRVSGSDRSKSPLTETLERKGINVFYGQRAGNITDDIDCVVFTSAIHKDNPEYVATMEKGIPHLTRAQLLGEIMQNYKTPIAISGTHGKTTTCLLYTSDAADDMQ
;
A
#
# COMPACT_ATOMS: atom_id res chain seq x y z
N MET A 1 -3.62 -13.43 8.70
CA MET A 1 -3.43 -12.24 7.85
C MET A 1 -2.39 -11.32 8.47
N TYR A 2 -1.57 -10.70 7.63
CA TYR A 2 -0.53 -9.79 8.12
C TYR A 2 -1.17 -8.57 8.79
N GLN A 3 -0.65 -8.18 9.93
CA GLN A 3 -1.19 -7.03 10.66
C GLN A 3 -0.27 -5.82 10.51
N ILE A 4 -0.89 -4.68 10.19
CA ILE A 4 -0.17 -3.40 10.07
C ILE A 4 -0.21 -2.72 11.44
N ASP A 5 0.95 -2.41 11.97
CA ASP A 5 1.07 -1.77 13.28
C ASP A 5 1.91 -0.50 13.14
N PHE A 6 1.30 0.64 13.36
CA PHE A 6 1.97 1.93 13.22
C PHE A 6 3.07 2.13 14.26
N ASN A 7 3.03 1.38 15.34
CA ASN A 7 4.09 1.43 16.35
C ASN A 7 5.30 0.59 15.97
N HIS A 8 5.16 -0.27 14.96
CA HIS A 8 6.25 -1.12 14.50
C HIS A 8 6.31 -1.09 12.97
N PRO A 9 6.80 0.03 12.40
CA PRO A 9 6.85 0.17 10.93
C PRO A 9 7.70 -0.93 10.30
N SER A 10 7.24 -1.42 9.16
CA SER A 10 7.92 -2.46 8.43
C SER A 10 8.07 -2.07 6.96
N SER A 11 8.55 -2.99 6.13
CA SER A 11 8.76 -2.73 4.71
C SER A 11 7.58 -3.25 3.91
N ILE A 12 6.88 -2.36 3.23
CA ILE A 12 5.67 -2.67 2.48
C ILE A 12 5.90 -2.39 0.99
N TYR A 13 5.59 -3.37 0.17
CA TYR A 13 5.73 -3.24 -1.28
C TYR A 13 4.36 -3.28 -1.94
N PHE A 14 4.09 -2.30 -2.81
CA PHE A 14 2.81 -2.18 -3.49
C PHE A 14 2.95 -2.58 -4.96
N VAL A 15 2.17 -3.53 -5.40
CA VAL A 15 2.10 -3.90 -6.81
C VAL A 15 1.03 -3.04 -7.46
N GLY A 16 1.44 -2.16 -8.37
CA GLY A 16 0.54 -1.18 -8.97
C GLY A 16 0.39 0.08 -8.11
N ILE A 17 1.48 0.56 -7.58
CA ILE A 17 1.50 1.66 -6.59
C ILE A 17 0.92 2.97 -7.13
N GLY A 18 0.90 3.15 -8.46
CA GLY A 18 0.39 4.37 -9.08
C GLY A 18 -1.12 4.47 -9.18
N GLY A 19 -1.86 3.44 -8.73
CA GLY A 19 -3.31 3.52 -8.69
C GLY A 19 -3.78 4.57 -7.68
N ILE A 20 -4.96 5.16 -7.89
CA ILE A 20 -5.46 6.24 -7.04
C ILE A 20 -5.53 5.79 -5.59
N SER A 21 -6.17 4.66 -5.35
CA SER A 21 -6.33 4.14 -3.99
C SER A 21 -5.01 3.65 -3.42
N MET A 22 -4.22 2.95 -4.23
CA MET A 22 -2.93 2.40 -3.79
C MET A 22 -1.96 3.52 -3.41
N SER A 23 -1.89 4.58 -4.23
CA SER A 23 -0.97 5.68 -3.93
C SER A 23 -1.33 6.39 -2.63
N GLY A 24 -2.63 6.56 -2.36
CA GLY A 24 -3.07 7.15 -1.11
C GLY A 24 -2.66 6.33 0.10
N LEU A 25 -2.83 5.01 0.03
CA LEU A 25 -2.44 4.13 1.11
C LEU A 25 -0.92 4.12 1.31
N ALA A 26 -0.18 4.14 0.20
CA ALA A 26 1.27 4.20 0.26
C ALA A 26 1.76 5.46 0.97
N GLU A 27 1.15 6.60 0.68
CA GLU A 27 1.50 7.86 1.34
C GLU A 27 1.24 7.81 2.83
N ILE A 28 0.12 7.24 3.24
CA ILE A 28 -0.24 7.12 4.65
C ILE A 28 0.81 6.29 5.39
N LEU A 29 1.19 5.15 4.82
CA LEU A 29 2.19 4.30 5.45
C LEU A 29 3.56 4.99 5.50
N LYS A 30 3.92 5.70 4.43
CA LYS A 30 5.19 6.42 4.41
C LYS A 30 5.23 7.48 5.51
N ASP A 31 4.14 8.22 5.67
CA ASP A 31 4.05 9.24 6.71
C ASP A 31 4.09 8.63 8.12
N ALA A 32 3.66 7.40 8.25
CA ALA A 32 3.69 6.67 9.51
C ALA A 32 5.07 6.08 9.84
N GLY A 33 6.03 6.22 8.92
CA GLY A 33 7.39 5.73 9.16
C GLY A 33 7.72 4.42 8.50
N PHE A 34 6.80 3.83 7.74
CA PHE A 34 7.04 2.58 7.03
C PHE A 34 8.01 2.80 5.86
N ARG A 35 8.75 1.75 5.52
CA ARG A 35 9.55 1.76 4.30
C ARG A 35 8.64 1.30 3.17
N VAL A 36 8.29 2.22 2.30
CA VAL A 36 7.33 1.97 1.24
C VAL A 36 8.04 1.95 -0.11
N SER A 37 7.69 0.95 -0.90
CA SER A 37 8.16 0.84 -2.28
C SER A 37 7.06 0.19 -3.10
N GLY A 38 7.22 0.16 -4.39
CA GLY A 38 6.24 -0.47 -5.24
C GLY A 38 6.59 -0.39 -6.70
N SER A 39 5.74 -0.96 -7.54
CA SER A 39 5.92 -0.96 -8.97
C SER A 39 4.69 -0.46 -9.68
N ASP A 40 4.90 -0.01 -10.92
CA ASP A 40 3.81 0.31 -11.82
C ASP A 40 4.28 0.05 -13.24
N ARG A 41 3.35 0.04 -14.17
CA ARG A 41 3.68 -0.21 -15.57
C ARG A 41 4.41 0.96 -16.20
N SER A 42 4.02 2.17 -15.81
CA SER A 42 4.59 3.38 -16.40
C SER A 42 4.54 4.54 -15.43
N LYS A 43 5.31 5.56 -15.75
CA LYS A 43 5.35 6.78 -14.94
C LYS A 43 4.06 7.56 -15.10
N SER A 44 3.60 8.16 -14.00
CA SER A 44 2.39 8.97 -14.00
C SER A 44 2.56 10.10 -12.97
N PRO A 45 1.67 11.11 -12.98
CA PRO A 45 1.73 12.16 -11.96
C PRO A 45 1.67 11.59 -10.54
N LEU A 46 0.91 10.51 -10.34
CA LEU A 46 0.82 9.88 -9.03
C LEU A 46 2.15 9.25 -8.62
N THR A 47 2.81 8.52 -9.52
CA THR A 47 4.10 7.91 -9.21
C THR A 47 5.16 8.97 -8.97
N GLU A 48 5.13 10.07 -9.70
CA GLU A 48 6.06 11.17 -9.49
C GLU A 48 5.90 11.78 -8.11
N THR A 49 4.67 11.95 -7.66
CA THR A 49 4.38 12.46 -6.33
C THR A 49 4.95 11.52 -5.27
N LEU A 50 4.78 10.21 -5.46
CA LEU A 50 5.31 9.22 -4.54
C LEU A 50 6.84 9.27 -4.47
N GLU A 51 7.48 9.42 -5.62
CA GLU A 51 8.95 9.52 -5.66
C GLU A 51 9.45 10.76 -4.92
N ARG A 52 8.73 11.87 -5.03
CA ARG A 52 9.09 13.09 -4.31
C ARG A 52 9.01 12.91 -2.80
N LYS A 53 8.15 12.00 -2.34
CA LYS A 53 8.03 11.70 -0.91
C LYS A 53 9.06 10.72 -0.41
N GLY A 54 9.93 10.24 -1.28
CA GLY A 54 10.97 9.29 -0.90
C GLY A 54 10.56 7.83 -1.04
N ILE A 55 9.46 7.56 -1.73
CA ILE A 55 9.02 6.20 -1.99
C ILE A 55 9.71 5.70 -3.25
N ASN A 56 10.28 4.50 -3.20
CA ASN A 56 10.94 3.90 -4.35
C ASN A 56 9.90 3.30 -5.29
N VAL A 57 9.86 3.77 -6.53
CA VAL A 57 8.95 3.26 -7.54
C VAL A 57 9.73 2.63 -8.67
N PHE A 58 9.40 1.37 -8.98
CA PHE A 58 10.03 0.64 -10.08
C PHE A 58 9.06 0.59 -11.25
N TYR A 59 9.55 0.93 -12.44
CA TYR A 59 8.72 0.89 -13.64
C TYR A 59 8.97 -0.43 -14.35
N GLY A 60 7.89 -1.18 -14.57
CA GLY A 60 7.96 -2.54 -15.07
C GLY A 60 7.89 -3.55 -13.91
N GLN A 61 6.92 -4.43 -13.98
CA GLN A 61 6.71 -5.43 -12.94
C GLN A 61 7.57 -6.65 -13.21
N ARG A 62 8.41 -7.03 -12.26
CA ARG A 62 9.38 -8.12 -12.42
C ARG A 62 9.53 -8.89 -11.12
N ALA A 63 9.77 -10.19 -11.25
CA ALA A 63 10.02 -11.04 -10.08
C ALA A 63 11.19 -10.51 -9.24
N GLY A 64 12.21 -9.96 -9.88
CA GLY A 64 13.38 -9.43 -9.18
C GLY A 64 13.11 -8.22 -8.30
N ASN A 65 11.96 -7.56 -8.46
CA ASN A 65 11.58 -6.45 -7.60
C ASN A 65 11.13 -6.94 -6.22
N ILE A 66 10.74 -8.19 -6.10
CA ILE A 66 10.31 -8.79 -4.84
C ILE A 66 11.53 -9.34 -4.13
N THR A 67 11.96 -8.64 -3.09
CA THR A 67 13.18 -8.99 -2.36
C THR A 67 12.84 -9.56 -0.99
N ASP A 68 13.82 -10.20 -0.36
CA ASP A 68 13.59 -10.88 0.92
C ASP A 68 13.40 -9.91 2.10
N ASP A 69 13.76 -8.66 1.92
CA ASP A 69 13.60 -7.66 2.97
C ASP A 69 12.20 -7.02 2.98
N ILE A 70 11.33 -7.42 2.07
CA ILE A 70 9.94 -6.96 2.06
C ILE A 70 9.16 -7.75 3.12
N ASP A 71 8.49 -7.03 4.00
CA ASP A 71 7.70 -7.67 5.06
C ASP A 71 6.29 -8.01 4.61
N CYS A 72 5.73 -7.22 3.71
CA CYS A 72 4.37 -7.46 3.21
C CYS A 72 4.23 -6.88 1.81
N VAL A 73 3.52 -7.59 0.94
CA VAL A 73 3.22 -7.14 -0.42
C VAL A 73 1.74 -6.84 -0.51
N VAL A 74 1.38 -5.72 -1.12
CA VAL A 74 -0.01 -5.32 -1.28
C VAL A 74 -0.41 -5.43 -2.76
N PHE A 75 -1.50 -6.12 -3.01
CA PHE A 75 -2.04 -6.31 -4.36
C PHE A 75 -3.41 -5.66 -4.49
N THR A 76 -3.79 -5.33 -5.72
CA THR A 76 -5.19 -5.00 -6.01
C THR A 76 -5.97 -6.32 -6.12
N SER A 77 -7.28 -6.26 -5.95
CA SER A 77 -8.12 -7.45 -6.12
C SER A 77 -8.14 -7.94 -7.57
N ALA A 78 -7.76 -7.08 -8.51
CA ALA A 78 -7.72 -7.41 -9.93
C ALA A 78 -6.38 -7.94 -10.40
N ILE A 79 -5.45 -8.25 -9.50
CA ILE A 79 -4.13 -8.75 -9.89
C ILE A 79 -4.27 -10.07 -10.64
N HIS A 80 -3.49 -10.22 -11.71
CA HIS A 80 -3.45 -11.48 -12.46
C HIS A 80 -2.50 -12.44 -11.77
N LYS A 81 -2.88 -13.70 -11.71
CA LYS A 81 -2.07 -14.72 -11.04
C LYS A 81 -0.76 -15.02 -11.77
N ASP A 82 -0.65 -14.62 -13.04
CA ASP A 82 0.56 -14.77 -13.82
C ASP A 82 1.49 -13.55 -13.72
N ASN A 83 1.09 -12.53 -12.97
CA ASN A 83 1.94 -11.36 -12.76
C ASN A 83 3.24 -11.80 -12.08
N PRO A 84 4.41 -11.43 -12.62
CA PRO A 84 5.67 -11.92 -12.07
C PRO A 84 5.90 -11.53 -10.62
N GLU A 85 5.39 -10.38 -10.19
CA GLU A 85 5.54 -9.99 -8.79
C GLU A 85 4.61 -10.77 -7.88
N TYR A 86 3.42 -11.10 -8.36
CA TYR A 86 2.51 -11.96 -7.62
C TYR A 86 3.13 -13.35 -7.44
N VAL A 87 3.63 -13.93 -8.53
CA VAL A 87 4.25 -15.26 -8.50
C VAL A 87 5.44 -15.27 -7.55
N ALA A 88 6.30 -14.27 -7.62
CA ALA A 88 7.47 -14.20 -6.76
C ALA A 88 7.08 -14.09 -5.28
N THR A 89 6.02 -13.35 -4.97
CA THR A 89 5.53 -13.22 -3.60
C THR A 89 5.07 -14.57 -3.07
N MET A 90 4.34 -15.31 -3.89
CA MET A 90 3.85 -16.64 -3.49
C MET A 90 5.00 -17.62 -3.32
N GLU A 91 5.96 -17.59 -4.24
CA GLU A 91 7.10 -18.49 -4.18
C GLU A 91 8.00 -18.25 -2.97
N LYS A 92 8.15 -16.98 -2.60
CA LYS A 92 8.97 -16.61 -1.45
C LYS A 92 8.23 -16.75 -0.12
N GLY A 93 6.92 -16.96 -0.17
CA GLY A 93 6.11 -17.08 1.04
C GLY A 93 5.99 -15.77 1.82
N ILE A 94 6.09 -14.64 1.15
CA ILE A 94 5.99 -13.33 1.80
C ILE A 94 4.52 -13.04 2.13
N PRO A 95 4.22 -12.55 3.33
CA PRO A 95 2.84 -12.14 3.66
C PRO A 95 2.32 -11.11 2.67
N HIS A 96 1.04 -11.18 2.35
CA HIS A 96 0.45 -10.25 1.42
C HIS A 96 -0.96 -9.86 1.85
N LEU A 97 -1.39 -8.69 1.39
CA LEU A 97 -2.73 -8.17 1.64
C LEU A 97 -3.30 -7.65 0.33
N THR A 98 -4.62 -7.69 0.20
CA THR A 98 -5.27 -6.94 -0.86
C THR A 98 -5.36 -5.48 -0.41
N ARG A 99 -5.65 -4.59 -1.35
CA ARG A 99 -5.85 -3.18 -1.02
C ARG A 99 -6.92 -3.00 0.05
N ALA A 100 -8.03 -3.70 -0.08
CA ALA A 100 -9.11 -3.59 0.89
C ALA A 100 -8.70 -4.09 2.28
N GLN A 101 -7.94 -5.17 2.34
CA GLN A 101 -7.44 -5.69 3.60
C GLN A 101 -6.47 -4.70 4.25
N LEU A 102 -5.62 -4.09 3.45
CA LEU A 102 -4.69 -3.07 3.96
C LEU A 102 -5.45 -1.87 4.52
N LEU A 103 -6.47 -1.41 3.81
CA LEU A 103 -7.29 -0.32 4.30
C LEU A 103 -7.89 -0.63 5.67
N GLY A 104 -8.42 -1.85 5.82
CA GLY A 104 -8.97 -2.29 7.10
C GLY A 104 -7.93 -2.27 8.22
N GLU A 105 -6.72 -2.72 7.94
CA GLU A 105 -5.63 -2.72 8.91
C GLU A 105 -5.23 -1.29 9.30
N ILE A 106 -5.17 -0.40 8.33
CA ILE A 106 -4.85 0.99 8.61
C ILE A 106 -5.91 1.63 9.48
N MET A 107 -7.18 1.37 9.18
CA MET A 107 -8.29 1.93 9.95
C MET A 107 -8.27 1.46 11.40
N GLN A 108 -7.85 0.23 11.65
CA GLN A 108 -7.72 -0.26 13.00
C GLN A 108 -6.70 0.54 13.81
N ASN A 109 -5.64 0.98 13.17
CA ASN A 109 -4.63 1.82 13.83
C ASN A 109 -5.16 3.19 14.18
N TYR A 110 -6.15 3.68 13.45
CA TYR A 110 -6.76 4.97 13.74
C TYR A 110 -7.85 4.91 14.81
N LYS A 111 -8.33 3.73 15.14
CA LYS A 111 -9.42 3.61 16.11
C LYS A 111 -9.02 3.89 17.54
N THR A 112 -7.82 3.53 17.91
CA THR A 112 -7.41 3.49 19.31
C THR A 112 -7.19 4.87 19.94
N PRO A 113 -6.28 5.67 19.48
CA PRO A 113 -6.02 6.98 20.08
C PRO A 113 -6.84 8.09 19.51
N ILE A 114 -7.83 7.77 18.78
CA ILE A 114 -8.47 8.72 17.98
C ILE A 114 -9.15 9.82 18.66
N ALA A 115 -9.69 9.53 19.79
CA ALA A 115 -10.39 10.54 20.54
C ALA A 115 -9.53 11.78 20.73
N ILE A 116 -8.25 11.60 20.73
CA ILE A 116 -7.30 12.66 20.98
C ILE A 116 -7.06 13.53 19.77
N SER A 117 -6.97 12.91 18.61
CA SER A 117 -6.66 13.64 17.40
C SER A 117 -7.83 13.69 16.45
N GLY A 118 -9.02 13.81 16.98
CA GLY A 118 -10.23 13.62 16.24
C GLY A 118 -10.31 14.28 14.89
N THR A 119 -9.88 15.52 14.77
CA THR A 119 -10.00 16.25 13.52
C THR A 119 -9.15 15.62 12.41
N HIS A 120 -7.91 15.34 12.72
CA HIS A 120 -7.02 14.74 11.77
C HIS A 120 -7.45 13.33 11.38
N GLY A 121 -7.77 12.52 12.37
CA GLY A 121 -8.22 11.16 12.14
C GLY A 121 -9.47 11.11 11.32
N LYS A 122 -10.40 12.01 11.58
CA LYS A 122 -11.64 12.10 10.84
C LYS A 122 -11.41 12.38 9.37
N THR A 123 -10.59 13.37 9.06
CA THR A 123 -10.31 13.75 7.71
C THR A 123 -9.65 12.60 6.93
N THR A 124 -8.68 11.96 7.54
CA THR A 124 -7.98 10.85 6.92
C THR A 124 -8.92 9.68 6.66
N THR A 125 -9.77 9.37 7.63
CA THR A 125 -10.71 8.27 7.49
C THR A 125 -11.70 8.53 6.36
N CYS A 126 -12.21 9.74 6.26
CA CYS A 126 -13.13 10.09 5.19
C CYS A 126 -12.47 9.98 3.82
N LEU A 127 -11.23 10.42 3.71
CA LEU A 127 -10.49 10.33 2.47
C LEU A 127 -10.28 8.90 2.04
N LEU A 128 -9.88 8.05 2.96
CA LEU A 128 -9.68 6.63 2.68
C LEU A 128 -10.98 5.96 2.26
N TYR A 129 -12.06 6.26 2.94
CA TYR A 129 -13.35 5.68 2.63
C TYR A 129 -13.80 6.08 1.22
N THR A 130 -13.63 7.35 0.87
CA THR A 130 -13.99 7.83 -0.45
C THR A 130 -13.17 7.14 -1.53
N SER A 131 -11.87 7.01 -1.31
CA SER A 131 -10.99 6.34 -2.27
C SER A 131 -11.38 4.87 -2.45
N ASP A 132 -11.71 4.20 -1.36
CA ASP A 132 -12.11 2.80 -1.43
C ASP A 132 -13.41 2.63 -2.21
N ALA A 133 -14.39 3.48 -1.94
CA ALA A 133 -15.67 3.41 -2.64
C ALA A 133 -15.49 3.69 -4.13
N ALA A 134 -14.67 4.68 -4.48
CA ALA A 134 -14.41 5.00 -5.87
C ALA A 134 -13.71 3.85 -6.59
N ASP A 135 -12.76 3.22 -5.93
CA ASP A 135 -12.03 2.09 -6.51
C ASP A 135 -12.95 0.90 -6.70
N ASP A 136 -13.81 0.63 -5.76
CA ASP A 136 -14.75 -0.49 -5.86
C ASP A 136 -15.74 -0.33 -6.98
N MET A 137 -16.05 0.88 -7.38
CA MET A 137 -16.99 1.14 -8.45
C MET A 137 -16.36 0.98 -9.84
N GLN A 138 -15.08 0.85 -9.90
CA GLN A 138 -14.38 0.64 -11.16
C GLN A 138 -14.23 -0.84 -11.49
#